data_e5d4fce5f8f6c8c437a8ba2a019636c5
#
_entry.id   e5d4fce5f8f6c8c437a8ba2a019636c5
#
_cell.length_a   1.000
_cell.length_b   1.000
_cell.length_c   1.000
_cell.angle_alpha   90.00
_cell.angle_beta   90.00
_cell.angle_gamma   90.00
#
_symmetry.space_group_name_H-M   'P 1'
#
loop_
_entity.id
_entity.type
_entity.pdbx_description
1 polymer ?
#
loop_
_entity_poly.entity_id
_entity_poly.type
_entity_poly.pdbx_seq_one_letter_code
_entity_poly.pdbx_strand_id
1 'polypeptide(L)'
;VLVDYLTKDKDGDLRVSETLTGTEAYKKYYPHSLPMMWKLIAEELQHYGGNTFANGLRGTGVSYREILTDVAKKQKVNFNSDNSVELIEQYILQSIMQKAIEEMSEEELKNFLNEMNAGKIVGTKQAMTAGALALLRVGGFGTYRMAVIVANAVARSLLGRGLSFAGNATLTRTLGVALGPIGWIVTGLWTLLDIASPAYRVTIPCVIQVAYMRLKFQEEALKGELSSDGVE
;
A
#
# COMPACT_ATOMS: atom_id res chain seq x y z
N VAL A 1 1.12 -8.61 -8.13
CA VAL A 1 0.40 -7.42 -7.67
C VAL A 1 1.06 -6.15 -8.19
N LEU A 2 2.33 -5.82 -7.79
CA LEU A 2 2.99 -4.58 -8.26
C LEU A 2 3.04 -4.51 -9.80
N VAL A 3 3.44 -5.58 -10.45
CA VAL A 3 3.46 -5.69 -11.93
C VAL A 3 2.05 -5.53 -12.51
N ASP A 4 1.03 -6.10 -11.88
CA ASP A 4 -0.36 -5.96 -12.36
C ASP A 4 -0.82 -4.48 -12.31
N TYR A 5 -0.42 -3.71 -11.28
CA TYR A 5 -0.73 -2.27 -11.22
C TYR A 5 -0.08 -1.47 -12.35
N LEU A 6 1.14 -1.86 -12.74
CA LEU A 6 1.87 -1.22 -13.83
C LEU A 6 1.32 -1.57 -15.20
N THR A 7 0.91 -2.83 -15.40
CA THR A 7 0.61 -3.36 -16.73
C THR A 7 -0.88 -3.42 -17.05
N LYS A 8 -1.77 -3.47 -16.04
CA LYS A 8 -3.21 -3.67 -16.24
C LYS A 8 -4.02 -2.48 -15.75
N ASP A 9 -5.08 -2.19 -16.47
CA ASP A 9 -6.11 -1.23 -16.02
C ASP A 9 -7.15 -1.90 -15.08
N LYS A 10 -8.21 -1.16 -14.74
CA LYS A 10 -9.28 -1.63 -13.86
C LYS A 10 -10.11 -2.77 -14.43
N ASP A 11 -10.14 -2.90 -15.74
CA ASP A 11 -10.92 -3.91 -16.48
C ASP A 11 -10.06 -5.17 -16.73
N GLY A 12 -8.75 -5.12 -16.38
CA GLY A 12 -7.78 -6.19 -16.53
C GLY A 12 -7.06 -6.18 -17.87
N ASP A 13 -7.35 -5.20 -18.72
CA ASP A 13 -6.71 -5.02 -20.01
C ASP A 13 -5.32 -4.38 -19.85
N LEU A 14 -4.44 -4.64 -20.83
CA LEU A 14 -3.11 -4.02 -20.84
C LEU A 14 -3.22 -2.51 -21.04
N ARG A 15 -2.48 -1.76 -20.22
CA ARG A 15 -2.40 -0.30 -20.37
C ARG A 15 -1.69 0.07 -21.67
N VAL A 16 -2.24 1.00 -22.42
CA VAL A 16 -1.65 1.47 -23.68
C VAL A 16 -0.25 2.06 -23.51
N SER A 17 0.04 2.65 -22.35
CA SER A 17 1.31 3.33 -22.07
C SER A 17 2.35 2.44 -21.37
N GLU A 18 2.05 1.17 -21.08
CA GLU A 18 3.00 0.27 -20.46
C GLU A 18 4.01 -0.27 -21.49
N THR A 19 5.23 -0.49 -21.06
CA THR A 19 6.31 -1.02 -21.92
C THR A 19 6.86 -2.35 -21.41
N LEU A 20 6.53 -2.71 -20.18
CA LEU A 20 7.11 -3.85 -19.46
C LEU A 20 6.78 -5.19 -20.11
N THR A 21 5.52 -5.41 -20.53
CA THR A 21 5.08 -6.71 -21.11
C THR A 21 5.74 -7.04 -22.45
N GLY A 22 6.17 -6.02 -23.19
CA GLY A 22 6.90 -6.18 -24.44
C GLY A 22 8.33 -6.69 -24.29
N THR A 23 8.91 -6.63 -23.09
CA THR A 23 10.32 -6.98 -22.86
C THR A 23 10.56 -8.50 -22.85
N GLU A 24 11.75 -8.92 -23.33
CA GLU A 24 12.16 -10.32 -23.25
C GLU A 24 12.29 -10.83 -21.81
N ALA A 25 12.67 -9.95 -20.87
CA ALA A 25 12.72 -10.28 -19.45
C ALA A 25 11.32 -10.59 -18.89
N TYR A 26 10.31 -9.83 -19.27
CA TYR A 26 8.93 -10.12 -18.85
C TYR A 26 8.49 -11.49 -19.36
N LYS A 27 8.64 -11.77 -20.65
CA LYS A 27 8.29 -13.06 -21.25
C LYS A 27 8.99 -14.24 -20.57
N LYS A 28 10.25 -14.05 -20.14
CA LYS A 28 11.06 -15.08 -19.50
C LYS A 28 10.73 -15.30 -18.02
N TYR A 29 10.48 -14.23 -17.27
CA TYR A 29 10.44 -14.28 -15.79
C TYR A 29 9.05 -14.15 -15.18
N TYR A 30 8.08 -13.61 -15.92
CA TYR A 30 6.71 -13.51 -15.44
C TYR A 30 5.99 -14.87 -15.56
N PRO A 31 5.18 -15.28 -14.59
CA PRO A 31 4.89 -14.62 -13.30
C PRO A 31 5.79 -15.11 -12.14
N HIS A 32 6.72 -16.03 -12.37
CA HIS A 32 7.34 -16.84 -11.31
C HIS A 32 8.64 -16.29 -10.74
N SER A 33 9.37 -15.48 -11.49
CA SER A 33 10.72 -15.00 -11.13
C SER A 33 10.84 -13.48 -11.21
N LEU A 34 9.83 -12.75 -10.72
CA LEU A 34 9.75 -11.29 -10.75
C LEU A 34 10.98 -10.55 -10.18
N PRO A 35 11.67 -11.06 -9.11
CA PRO A 35 12.88 -10.42 -8.62
C PRO A 35 13.98 -10.29 -9.68
N MET A 36 14.01 -11.16 -10.70
CA MET A 36 15.01 -11.10 -11.78
C MET A 36 14.82 -9.90 -12.72
N MET A 37 13.67 -9.25 -12.66
CA MET A 37 13.33 -8.09 -13.50
C MET A 37 13.03 -6.82 -12.67
N TRP A 38 13.52 -6.74 -11.45
CA TRP A 38 13.21 -5.64 -10.54
C TRP A 38 13.59 -4.26 -11.10
N LYS A 39 14.68 -4.16 -11.87
CA LYS A 39 15.10 -2.91 -12.50
C LYS A 39 14.07 -2.40 -13.50
N LEU A 40 13.58 -3.28 -14.38
CA LEU A 40 12.55 -2.94 -15.35
C LEU A 40 11.23 -2.55 -14.69
N ILE A 41 10.88 -3.24 -13.59
CA ILE A 41 9.69 -2.88 -12.78
C ILE A 41 9.85 -1.47 -12.18
N ALA A 42 11.04 -1.15 -11.67
CA ALA A 42 11.34 0.16 -11.11
C ALA A 42 11.33 1.26 -12.20
N GLU A 43 11.92 1.00 -13.35
CA GLU A 43 11.94 1.91 -14.51
C GLU A 43 10.52 2.20 -15.01
N GLU A 44 9.67 1.18 -15.11
CA GLU A 44 8.26 1.34 -15.50
C GLU A 44 7.50 2.23 -14.51
N LEU A 45 7.68 2.02 -13.19
CA LEU A 45 7.10 2.89 -12.18
C LEU A 45 7.58 4.33 -12.30
N GLN A 46 8.88 4.54 -12.53
CA GLN A 46 9.47 5.86 -12.72
C GLN A 46 8.94 6.54 -13.98
N HIS A 47 8.70 5.79 -15.04
CA HIS A 47 8.09 6.28 -16.27
C HIS A 47 6.67 6.83 -16.01
N TYR A 48 5.83 6.08 -15.29
CA TYR A 48 4.50 6.57 -14.89
C TYR A 48 4.55 7.81 -14.01
N GLY A 49 5.52 7.91 -13.11
CA GLY A 49 5.75 9.11 -12.29
C GLY A 49 6.09 10.34 -13.13
N GLY A 50 6.92 10.18 -14.17
CA GLY A 50 7.29 11.26 -15.10
C GLY A 50 6.11 11.82 -15.90
N ASN A 51 5.12 10.98 -16.21
CA ASN A 51 3.91 11.39 -16.93
C ASN A 51 2.93 12.25 -16.09
N THR A 52 3.11 12.32 -14.78
CA THR A 52 2.27 13.12 -13.87
C THR A 52 2.60 14.60 -13.94
N PHE A 53 3.84 14.93 -14.26
CA PHE A 53 4.34 16.29 -14.44
C PHE A 53 4.79 16.49 -15.90
N ALA A 54 4.61 17.67 -16.43
CA ALA A 54 4.94 18.13 -17.79
C ALA A 54 6.41 17.87 -18.22
N ASN A 55 6.92 16.65 -18.01
CA ASN A 55 8.29 16.22 -18.23
C ASN A 55 8.46 15.43 -19.53
N GLY A 56 7.65 15.69 -20.54
CA GLY A 56 7.94 15.25 -21.90
C GLY A 56 9.29 15.72 -22.46
N LEU A 57 10.06 16.47 -21.66
CA LEU A 57 11.38 17.01 -22.03
C LEU A 57 12.57 16.28 -21.36
N ARG A 58 12.35 15.42 -20.33
CA ARG A 58 13.49 14.84 -19.59
C ARG A 58 13.98 13.48 -20.11
N GLY A 59 13.21 12.74 -20.91
CA GLY A 59 13.64 11.45 -21.49
C GLY A 59 13.98 10.34 -20.49
N THR A 60 14.02 10.63 -19.19
CA THR A 60 14.28 9.71 -18.08
C THR A 60 13.14 9.81 -17.04
N GLY A 61 12.77 8.68 -16.45
CA GLY A 61 11.77 8.64 -15.39
C GLY A 61 12.19 9.46 -14.16
N VAL A 62 11.24 9.80 -13.30
CA VAL A 62 11.47 10.54 -12.05
C VAL A 62 11.90 9.59 -10.93
N SER A 63 12.60 10.11 -9.91
CA SER A 63 12.99 9.30 -8.76
C SER A 63 11.77 8.79 -7.98
N TYR A 64 11.92 7.64 -7.30
CA TYR A 64 10.86 7.13 -6.43
C TYR A 64 10.46 8.13 -5.33
N ARG A 65 11.41 8.92 -4.82
CA ARG A 65 11.13 9.99 -3.84
C ARG A 65 10.21 11.07 -4.43
N GLU A 66 10.37 11.44 -5.69
CA GLU A 66 9.46 12.38 -6.35
C GLU A 66 8.05 11.79 -6.48
N ILE A 67 7.93 10.54 -6.95
CA ILE A 67 6.65 9.83 -7.05
C ILE A 67 5.95 9.79 -5.68
N LEU A 68 6.68 9.40 -4.65
CA LEU A 68 6.19 9.31 -3.27
C LEU A 68 5.70 10.66 -2.74
N THR A 69 6.47 11.70 -2.97
CA THR A 69 6.15 13.08 -2.57
C THR A 69 4.89 13.57 -3.26
N ASP A 70 4.73 13.29 -4.54
CA ASP A 70 3.56 13.68 -5.32
C ASP A 70 2.31 12.93 -4.88
N VAL A 71 2.45 11.63 -4.60
CA VAL A 71 1.38 10.81 -4.02
C VAL A 71 0.97 11.35 -2.64
N ALA A 72 1.93 11.69 -1.77
CA ALA A 72 1.65 12.26 -0.46
C ALA A 72 0.90 13.59 -0.55
N LYS A 73 1.36 14.51 -1.41
CA LYS A 73 0.69 15.79 -1.68
C LYS A 73 -0.72 15.58 -2.23
N LYS A 74 -0.87 14.68 -3.20
CA LYS A 74 -2.18 14.36 -3.79
C LYS A 74 -3.18 13.85 -2.76
N GLN A 75 -2.73 13.05 -1.81
CA GLN A 75 -3.55 12.53 -0.71
C GLN A 75 -3.70 13.51 0.46
N LYS A 76 -3.12 14.72 0.36
CA LYS A 76 -3.10 15.75 1.42
C LYS A 76 -2.49 15.25 2.73
N VAL A 77 -1.47 14.40 2.61
CA VAL A 77 -0.69 13.93 3.74
C VAL A 77 0.21 15.06 4.23
N ASN A 78 0.24 15.31 5.53
CA ASN A 78 1.17 16.26 6.13
C ASN A 78 2.53 15.57 6.35
N PHE A 79 3.58 16.05 5.70
CA PHE A 79 4.95 15.53 5.83
C PHE A 79 5.96 16.66 5.60
N ASN A 80 7.20 16.47 6.12
CA ASN A 80 8.33 17.32 5.80
C ASN A 80 9.09 16.74 4.59
N SER A 81 9.56 17.59 3.69
CA SER A 81 10.41 17.18 2.55
C SER A 81 11.68 16.46 2.96
N ASP A 82 12.19 16.71 4.17
CA ASP A 82 13.40 16.08 4.72
C ASP A 82 13.13 14.72 5.37
N ASN A 83 11.86 14.30 5.52
CA ASN A 83 11.53 12.99 6.02
C ASN A 83 12.11 11.89 5.12
N SER A 84 12.48 10.76 5.73
CA SER A 84 12.92 9.58 4.96
C SER A 84 11.79 9.05 4.07
N VAL A 85 12.15 8.30 3.04
CA VAL A 85 11.19 7.61 2.16
C VAL A 85 10.24 6.74 2.96
N GLU A 86 10.77 5.97 3.89
CA GLU A 86 10.04 5.05 4.76
C GLU A 86 8.99 5.78 5.61
N LEU A 87 9.37 6.94 6.14
CA LEU A 87 8.49 7.74 6.99
C LEU A 87 7.34 8.35 6.17
N ILE A 88 7.60 8.83 4.96
CA ILE A 88 6.55 9.35 4.08
C ILE A 88 5.61 8.22 3.64
N GLU A 89 6.14 7.02 3.32
CA GLU A 89 5.35 5.82 3.05
C GLU A 89 4.40 5.49 4.22
N GLN A 90 4.92 5.52 5.45
CA GLN A 90 4.12 5.28 6.65
C GLN A 90 3.01 6.32 6.82
N TYR A 91 3.30 7.60 6.61
CA TYR A 91 2.29 8.66 6.70
C TYR A 91 1.18 8.51 5.65
N ILE A 92 1.49 8.03 4.46
CA ILE A 92 0.47 7.71 3.44
C ILE A 92 -0.45 6.59 3.93
N LEU A 93 0.13 5.49 4.42
CA LEU A 93 -0.64 4.36 4.97
C LEU A 93 -1.49 4.79 6.17
N GLN A 94 -0.93 5.58 7.09
CA GLN A 94 -1.62 6.11 8.27
C GLN A 94 -2.78 7.01 7.86
N SER A 95 -2.61 7.88 6.87
CA SER A 95 -3.67 8.76 6.38
C SER A 95 -4.86 7.99 5.82
N ILE A 96 -4.61 6.92 5.07
CA ILE A 96 -5.67 6.04 4.53
C ILE A 96 -6.39 5.35 5.70
N MET A 97 -5.63 4.80 6.64
CA MET A 97 -6.17 4.07 7.78
C MET A 97 -6.94 4.97 8.74
N GLN A 98 -6.45 6.20 8.97
CA GLN A 98 -7.14 7.19 9.79
C GLN A 98 -8.52 7.50 9.23
N LYS A 99 -8.63 7.80 7.93
CA LYS A 99 -9.91 8.05 7.27
C LYS A 99 -10.86 6.86 7.43
N ALA A 100 -10.34 5.63 7.25
CA ALA A 100 -11.14 4.44 7.42
C ALA A 100 -11.67 4.27 8.85
N ILE A 101 -10.83 4.51 9.87
CA ILE A 101 -11.23 4.44 11.29
C ILE A 101 -12.29 5.48 11.62
N GLU A 102 -12.19 6.69 11.09
CA GLU A 102 -13.16 7.78 11.30
C GLU A 102 -14.54 7.43 10.73
N GLU A 103 -14.60 6.69 9.63
CA GLU A 103 -15.82 6.25 8.96
C GLU A 103 -16.42 4.94 9.53
N MET A 104 -15.66 4.16 10.33
CA MET A 104 -16.13 2.91 10.91
C MET A 104 -17.35 3.12 11.82
N SER A 105 -18.32 2.20 11.71
CA SER A 105 -19.38 2.05 12.71
C SER A 105 -18.79 1.61 14.07
N GLU A 106 -19.59 1.67 15.13
CA GLU A 106 -19.14 1.22 16.46
C GLU A 106 -18.79 -0.26 16.48
N GLU A 107 -19.54 -1.09 15.78
CA GLU A 107 -19.29 -2.53 15.68
C GLU A 107 -18.01 -2.85 14.90
N GLU A 108 -17.81 -2.19 13.75
CA GLU A 108 -16.60 -2.35 12.95
C GLU A 108 -15.36 -1.91 13.73
N LEU A 109 -15.46 -0.84 14.50
CA LEU A 109 -14.38 -0.33 15.32
C LEU A 109 -14.03 -1.29 16.47
N LYS A 110 -15.02 -1.89 17.14
CA LYS A 110 -14.80 -2.96 18.14
C LYS A 110 -14.08 -4.16 17.51
N ASN A 111 -14.54 -4.59 16.35
CA ASN A 111 -13.94 -5.70 15.63
C ASN A 111 -12.50 -5.39 15.21
N PHE A 112 -12.26 -4.19 14.68
CA PHE A 112 -10.92 -3.72 14.32
C PHE A 112 -9.97 -3.71 15.54
N LEU A 113 -10.40 -3.15 16.67
CA LEU A 113 -9.60 -3.12 17.90
C LEU A 113 -9.28 -4.51 18.44
N ASN A 114 -10.25 -5.44 18.40
CA ASN A 114 -10.02 -6.83 18.78
C ASN A 114 -8.96 -7.50 17.89
N GLU A 115 -9.04 -7.31 16.59
CA GLU A 115 -8.08 -7.85 15.62
C GLU A 115 -6.68 -7.26 15.78
N MET A 116 -6.61 -6.00 16.24
CA MET A 116 -5.34 -5.35 16.56
C MET A 116 -4.78 -5.74 17.94
N ASN A 117 -5.39 -6.71 18.62
CA ASN A 117 -5.08 -7.10 20.00
C ASN A 117 -5.26 -5.93 21.01
N ALA A 118 -6.13 -5.01 20.71
CA ALA A 118 -6.42 -3.81 21.49
C ALA A 118 -7.88 -3.79 22.01
N GLY A 119 -8.52 -4.93 22.14
CA GLY A 119 -9.91 -5.09 22.59
C GLY A 119 -10.19 -4.58 24.01
N LYS A 120 -9.14 -4.20 24.78
CA LYS A 120 -9.29 -3.49 26.06
C LYS A 120 -9.70 -2.02 25.88
N ILE A 121 -9.57 -1.46 24.69
CA ILE A 121 -10.04 -0.11 24.35
C ILE A 121 -11.55 -0.21 24.14
N VAL A 122 -12.30 0.15 25.15
CA VAL A 122 -13.77 0.08 25.17
C VAL A 122 -14.35 1.46 25.55
N GLY A 123 -15.62 1.65 25.28
CA GLY A 123 -16.32 2.90 25.63
C GLY A 123 -17.18 3.42 24.48
N THR A 124 -17.34 4.73 24.41
CA THR A 124 -18.08 5.38 23.31
C THR A 124 -17.33 5.23 21.97
N LYS A 125 -18.04 5.40 20.85
CA LYS A 125 -17.40 5.42 19.52
C LYS A 125 -16.21 6.39 19.49
N GLN A 126 -16.35 7.58 20.07
CA GLN A 126 -15.27 8.58 20.12
C GLN A 126 -14.04 8.09 20.89
N ALA A 127 -14.24 7.44 22.03
CA ALA A 127 -13.13 6.89 22.84
C ALA A 127 -12.40 5.77 22.09
N MET A 128 -13.15 4.88 21.46
CA MET A 128 -12.58 3.80 20.64
C MET A 128 -11.86 4.32 19.39
N THR A 129 -12.43 5.32 18.71
CA THR A 129 -11.78 6.00 17.57
C THR A 129 -10.45 6.62 18.00
N ALA A 130 -10.44 7.38 19.11
CA ALA A 130 -9.22 7.97 19.64
C ALA A 130 -8.16 6.92 20.00
N GLY A 131 -8.56 5.81 20.61
CA GLY A 131 -7.70 4.68 20.92
C GLY A 131 -7.13 4.00 19.67
N ALA A 132 -7.96 3.76 18.67
CA ALA A 132 -7.54 3.20 17.40
C ALA A 132 -6.53 4.10 16.65
N LEU A 133 -6.78 5.42 16.64
CA LEU A 133 -5.85 6.40 16.06
C LEU A 133 -4.53 6.48 16.85
N ALA A 134 -4.56 6.30 18.17
CA ALA A 134 -3.34 6.24 18.96
C ALA A 134 -2.49 5.01 18.59
N LEU A 135 -3.10 3.87 18.32
CA LEU A 135 -2.39 2.65 17.89
C LEU A 135 -1.65 2.85 16.55
N LEU A 136 -2.18 3.66 15.64
CA LEU A 136 -1.51 3.94 14.37
C LEU A 136 -0.18 4.70 14.53
N ARG A 137 -0.03 5.41 15.65
CA ARG A 137 1.18 6.21 15.94
C ARG A 137 2.28 5.41 16.62
N VAL A 138 1.94 4.24 17.14
CA VAL A 138 2.90 3.32 17.77
C VAL A 138 3.54 2.50 16.67
N GLY A 139 4.83 2.68 16.41
CA GLY A 139 5.58 1.94 15.38
C GLY A 139 5.65 0.42 15.61
N GLY A 140 6.31 -0.29 14.72
CA GLY A 140 6.57 -1.73 14.83
C GLY A 140 5.48 -2.59 14.20
N PHE A 141 5.12 -3.69 14.86
CA PHE A 141 4.19 -4.71 14.32
C PHE A 141 2.82 -4.15 13.91
N GLY A 142 2.34 -3.11 14.60
CA GLY A 142 1.11 -2.39 14.22
C GLY A 142 1.22 -1.74 12.84
N THR A 143 2.37 -1.19 12.51
CA THR A 143 2.64 -0.56 11.20
C THR A 143 2.61 -1.59 10.07
N TYR A 144 3.21 -2.76 10.28
CA TYR A 144 3.16 -3.84 9.28
C TYR A 144 1.73 -4.35 9.06
N ARG A 145 0.95 -4.57 10.14
CA ARG A 145 -0.47 -4.98 10.01
C ARG A 145 -1.28 -3.94 9.22
N MET A 146 -1.11 -2.67 9.54
CA MET A 146 -1.74 -1.59 8.80
C MET A 146 -1.41 -1.64 7.31
N ALA A 147 -0.13 -1.81 6.96
CA ALA A 147 0.31 -1.92 5.57
C ALA A 147 -0.32 -3.11 4.86
N VAL A 148 -0.41 -4.27 5.52
CA VAL A 148 -1.09 -5.47 4.99
C VAL A 148 -2.56 -5.17 4.69
N ILE A 149 -3.27 -4.54 5.62
CA ILE A 149 -4.70 -4.23 5.49
C ILE A 149 -4.91 -3.28 4.31
N VAL A 150 -4.18 -2.18 4.26
CA VAL A 150 -4.31 -1.16 3.21
C VAL A 150 -3.94 -1.74 1.84
N ALA A 151 -2.79 -2.40 1.71
CA ALA A 151 -2.35 -2.98 0.44
C ALA A 151 -3.29 -4.06 -0.07
N ASN A 152 -3.86 -4.88 0.83
CA ASN A 152 -4.84 -5.90 0.46
C ASN A 152 -6.18 -5.28 0.00
N ALA A 153 -6.64 -4.22 0.65
CA ALA A 153 -7.85 -3.51 0.24
C ALA A 153 -7.68 -2.87 -1.14
N VAL A 154 -6.52 -2.25 -1.40
CA VAL A 154 -6.17 -1.69 -2.72
C VAL A 154 -6.11 -2.77 -3.79
N ALA A 155 -5.45 -3.90 -3.50
CA ALA A 155 -5.38 -5.01 -4.45
C ALA A 155 -6.76 -5.58 -4.80
N ARG A 156 -7.64 -5.75 -3.82
CA ARG A 156 -9.02 -6.20 -4.05
C ARG A 156 -9.82 -5.21 -4.88
N SER A 157 -9.70 -3.93 -4.58
CA SER A 157 -10.43 -2.88 -5.31
C SER A 157 -10.01 -2.77 -6.77
N LEU A 158 -8.72 -2.94 -7.07
CA LEU A 158 -8.20 -2.73 -8.41
C LEU A 158 -8.07 -4.00 -9.26
N LEU A 159 -7.75 -5.12 -8.63
CA LEU A 159 -7.46 -6.38 -9.33
C LEU A 159 -8.54 -7.44 -9.10
N GLY A 160 -9.61 -7.12 -8.35
CA GLY A 160 -10.65 -8.07 -7.97
C GLY A 160 -10.14 -9.21 -7.06
N ARG A 161 -8.85 -9.22 -6.69
CA ARG A 161 -8.20 -10.24 -5.85
C ARG A 161 -7.29 -9.59 -4.83
N GLY A 162 -7.30 -10.14 -3.62
CA GLY A 162 -6.40 -9.70 -2.55
C GLY A 162 -4.96 -10.18 -2.73
N LEU A 163 -4.10 -9.77 -1.80
CA LEU A 163 -2.73 -10.27 -1.70
C LEU A 163 -2.74 -11.76 -1.36
N SER A 164 -1.83 -12.52 -1.95
CA SER A 164 -1.62 -13.92 -1.59
C SER A 164 -0.77 -14.02 -0.32
N PHE A 165 -1.34 -14.58 0.75
CA PHE A 165 -0.65 -14.80 2.03
C PHE A 165 -0.44 -16.30 2.21
N ALA A 166 0.71 -16.81 1.75
CA ALA A 166 1.06 -18.21 2.01
C ALA A 166 1.32 -18.40 3.52
N GLY A 167 0.46 -19.18 4.18
CA GLY A 167 0.73 -19.76 5.49
C GLY A 167 0.37 -18.95 6.73
N ASN A 168 -0.35 -17.81 6.65
CA ASN A 168 -0.68 -17.02 7.84
C ASN A 168 -2.20 -16.87 8.07
N ALA A 169 -2.81 -17.85 8.73
CA ALA A 169 -4.25 -17.90 9.03
C ALA A 169 -4.72 -16.71 9.90
N THR A 170 -3.85 -16.12 10.72
CA THR A 170 -4.18 -14.98 11.58
C THR A 170 -4.38 -13.70 10.76
N LEU A 171 -3.54 -13.48 9.73
CA LEU A 171 -3.67 -12.34 8.82
C LEU A 171 -4.95 -12.41 7.97
N THR A 172 -5.38 -13.60 7.59
CA THR A 172 -6.59 -13.78 6.77
C THR A 172 -7.88 -13.38 7.50
N ARG A 173 -7.96 -13.55 8.81
CA ARG A 173 -9.11 -13.15 9.64
C ARG A 173 -9.16 -11.63 9.81
N THR A 174 -8.04 -10.99 10.15
CA THR A 174 -7.92 -9.53 10.29
C THR A 174 -8.36 -8.80 9.01
N LEU A 175 -8.07 -9.38 7.86
CA LEU A 175 -8.45 -8.81 6.57
C LEU A 175 -9.97 -8.79 6.34
N GLY A 176 -10.72 -9.75 6.88
CA GLY A 176 -12.17 -9.85 6.67
C GLY A 176 -12.95 -8.69 7.28
N VAL A 177 -12.58 -8.24 8.47
CA VAL A 177 -13.30 -7.20 9.24
C VAL A 177 -12.94 -5.79 8.77
N ALA A 178 -11.68 -5.54 8.42
CA ALA A 178 -11.21 -4.21 8.04
C ALA A 178 -11.50 -3.83 6.58
N LEU A 179 -11.91 -4.78 5.74
CA LEU A 179 -12.08 -4.56 4.30
C LEU A 179 -13.29 -3.70 3.93
N GLY A 180 -14.36 -3.71 4.72
CA GLY A 180 -15.55 -2.92 4.46
C GLY A 180 -15.24 -1.43 4.40
N PRO A 181 -14.91 -0.78 5.52
CA PRO A 181 -14.65 0.66 5.57
C PRO A 181 -13.45 1.08 4.72
N ILE A 182 -12.36 0.30 4.76
CA ILE A 182 -11.16 0.61 3.97
C ILE A 182 -11.44 0.46 2.47
N GLY A 183 -12.23 -0.53 2.08
CA GLY A 183 -12.66 -0.70 0.69
C GLY A 183 -13.42 0.51 0.17
N TRP A 184 -14.33 1.09 0.96
CA TRP A 184 -15.06 2.31 0.61
C TRP A 184 -14.15 3.52 0.50
N ILE A 185 -13.20 3.70 1.42
CA ILE A 185 -12.21 4.79 1.36
C ILE A 185 -11.31 4.65 0.13
N VAL A 186 -10.85 3.44 -0.14
CA VAL A 186 -10.05 3.15 -1.34
C VAL A 186 -10.88 3.44 -2.61
N THR A 187 -12.13 2.99 -2.67
CA THR A 187 -13.02 3.26 -3.82
C THR A 187 -13.29 4.75 -3.97
N GLY A 188 -13.58 5.47 -2.87
CA GLY A 188 -13.75 6.93 -2.88
C GLY A 188 -12.48 7.66 -3.32
N LEU A 189 -11.32 7.20 -2.89
CA LEU A 189 -10.03 7.72 -3.35
C LEU A 189 -9.88 7.57 -4.87
N TRP A 190 -10.25 6.39 -5.43
CA TRP A 190 -10.21 6.16 -6.89
C TRP A 190 -11.17 7.03 -7.66
N THR A 191 -12.38 7.26 -7.17
CA THR A 191 -13.36 8.16 -7.82
C THR A 191 -12.81 9.58 -7.93
N LEU A 192 -12.11 10.05 -6.90
CA LEU A 192 -11.44 11.35 -6.92
C LEU A 192 -10.22 11.37 -7.87
N LEU A 193 -9.56 10.25 -8.05
CA LEU A 193 -8.40 10.10 -8.94
C LEU A 193 -8.78 9.96 -10.41
N ASP A 194 -9.96 9.43 -10.69
CA ASP A 194 -10.51 9.34 -12.05
C ASP A 194 -10.61 10.75 -12.71
N ILE A 195 -10.79 11.78 -11.89
CA ILE A 195 -10.86 13.18 -12.32
C ILE A 195 -9.48 13.83 -12.45
N ALA A 196 -8.44 13.28 -11.80
CA ALA A 196 -7.21 14.03 -11.54
C ALA A 196 -6.05 13.79 -12.53
N SER A 197 -5.69 12.56 -12.83
CA SER A 197 -4.68 12.18 -13.84
C SER A 197 -4.57 10.66 -13.95
N PRO A 198 -4.42 10.10 -15.15
CA PRO A 198 -4.21 8.66 -15.35
C PRO A 198 -2.99 8.10 -14.58
N ALA A 199 -1.94 8.89 -14.38
CA ALA A 199 -0.72 8.47 -13.71
C ALA A 199 -0.95 8.13 -12.22
N TYR A 200 -1.81 8.85 -11.50
CA TYR A 200 -2.11 8.55 -10.09
C TYR A 200 -2.84 7.22 -9.90
N ARG A 201 -3.55 6.74 -10.92
CA ARG A 201 -4.16 5.40 -10.90
C ARG A 201 -3.12 4.28 -10.86
N VAL A 202 -1.89 4.58 -11.25
CA VAL A 202 -0.76 3.65 -11.22
C VAL A 202 0.13 3.93 -10.01
N THR A 203 0.54 5.18 -9.82
CA THR A 203 1.57 5.51 -8.82
C THR A 203 1.09 5.33 -7.39
N ILE A 204 -0.19 5.64 -7.06
CA ILE A 204 -0.70 5.45 -5.69
C ILE A 204 -0.71 3.98 -5.28
N PRO A 205 -1.32 3.03 -6.03
CA PRO A 205 -1.27 1.63 -5.65
C PRO A 205 0.15 1.06 -5.63
N CYS A 206 1.02 1.52 -6.53
CA CYS A 206 2.42 1.12 -6.53
C CYS A 206 3.17 1.60 -5.27
N VAL A 207 2.98 2.85 -4.84
CA VAL A 207 3.57 3.37 -3.59
C VAL A 207 3.09 2.57 -2.38
N ILE A 208 1.79 2.30 -2.28
CA ILE A 208 1.22 1.47 -1.20
C ILE A 208 1.83 0.06 -1.22
N GLN A 209 1.99 -0.53 -2.39
CA GLN A 209 2.57 -1.86 -2.53
C GLN A 209 4.06 -1.88 -2.17
N VAL A 210 4.83 -0.86 -2.55
CA VAL A 210 6.26 -0.73 -2.18
C VAL A 210 6.40 -0.57 -0.67
N ALA A 211 5.60 0.30 -0.05
CA ALA A 211 5.57 0.48 1.40
C ALA A 211 5.28 -0.85 2.14
N TYR A 212 4.27 -1.60 1.68
CA TYR A 212 3.98 -2.93 2.21
C TYR A 212 5.16 -3.91 2.05
N MET A 213 5.78 -3.97 0.87
CA MET A 213 6.90 -4.87 0.61
C MET A 213 8.10 -4.55 1.51
N ARG A 214 8.41 -3.28 1.73
CA ARG A 214 9.47 -2.81 2.63
C ARG A 214 9.21 -3.25 4.06
N LEU A 215 7.99 -2.99 4.58
CA LEU A 215 7.62 -3.37 5.95
C LEU A 215 7.57 -4.88 6.13
N LYS A 216 7.14 -5.62 5.10
CA LYS A 216 7.19 -7.08 5.11
C LYS A 216 8.61 -7.60 5.24
N PHE A 217 9.54 -7.07 4.45
CA PHE A 217 10.95 -7.44 4.49
C PHE A 217 11.58 -7.15 5.87
N GLN A 218 11.27 -5.98 6.45
CA GLN A 218 11.74 -5.62 7.79
C GLN A 218 11.19 -6.57 8.87
N GLU A 219 9.91 -6.92 8.81
CA GLU A 219 9.29 -7.86 9.74
C GLU A 219 9.88 -9.28 9.64
N GLU A 220 10.18 -9.74 8.42
CA GLU A 220 10.80 -11.05 8.19
C GLU A 220 12.26 -11.08 8.68
N ALA A 221 13.02 -9.99 8.49
CA ALA A 221 14.38 -9.86 8.99
C ALA A 221 14.42 -9.93 10.52
N LEU A 222 13.55 -9.17 11.21
CA LEU A 222 13.45 -9.20 12.68
C LEU A 222 13.10 -10.59 13.22
N LYS A 223 12.22 -11.33 12.54
CA LYS A 223 11.88 -12.70 12.93
C LYS A 223 13.04 -13.68 12.71
N GLY A 224 13.82 -13.47 11.65
CA GLY A 224 15.02 -14.27 11.37
C GLY A 224 16.09 -14.09 12.44
N GLU A 225 16.34 -12.88 12.89
CA GLU A 225 17.29 -12.57 13.98
C GLU A 225 16.86 -13.20 15.31
N LEU A 226 15.57 -13.06 15.68
CA LEU A 226 15.04 -13.67 16.92
C LEU A 226 15.09 -15.20 16.93
N SER A 227 15.06 -15.84 15.75
CA SER A 227 15.17 -17.29 15.64
C SER A 227 16.61 -17.81 15.68
N SER A 228 17.59 -16.96 15.34
CA SER A 228 19.03 -17.31 15.42
C SER A 228 19.61 -17.17 16.83
N ASP A 229 19.09 -16.24 17.64
CA ASP A 229 19.55 -16.01 19.02
C ASP A 229 18.95 -16.99 20.04
N GLY A 230 18.04 -17.86 19.63
CA GLY A 230 17.40 -18.87 20.48
C GLY A 230 18.04 -20.27 20.42
N VAL A 231 19.20 -20.43 19.79
CA VAL A 231 19.92 -21.69 19.62
C VAL A 231 21.32 -21.55 20.26
N GLU A 232 21.38 -21.28 21.55
CA GLU A 232 22.54 -21.54 22.41
C GLU A 232 22.13 -22.35 23.64
#